data_fa8797b1b1a92c4aa45d967ed2514385
#
_entry.id   fa8797b1b1a92c4aa45d967ed2514385
#
_cell.length_a   1.000
_cell.length_b   1.000
_cell.length_c   1.000
_cell.angle_alpha   90.00
_cell.angle_beta   90.00
_cell.angle_gamma   90.00
#
_symmetry.space_group_name_H-M   'P 1'
#
loop_
_entity.id
_entity.type
_entity.pdbx_description
1 polymer ?
#
loop_
_entity_poly.entity_id
_entity_poly.type
_entity_poly.pdbx_seq_one_letter_code
_entity_poly.pdbx_strand_id
1 'polypeptide(L)'
;MRIGLVGKPNVGKSTTFSALTQTPVDIANYPFTTIERKVGVAWIPLRQDCACATLRDKKESDGRLESVSVDDPRNGSICNPNTGSCVSHNRLVPVTMIDVAGLVPGAHEGRGRGNQFLSDLARCDALIQVVDVSGSTDIEGNPVGSGGSNPVEEHEFLLGELDAWIRGIIESSWQRGARRVQSEGEKALVTY
;
A
#
# COMPACT_ATOMS: atom_id res chain seq x y z
N MET A 1 -6.35 -7.01 3.79
CA MET A 1 -5.58 -6.59 2.61
C MET A 1 -4.59 -5.51 3.05
N ARG A 2 -3.32 -5.69 2.72
CA ARG A 2 -2.21 -4.78 3.04
C ARG A 2 -1.65 -4.23 1.73
N ILE A 3 -1.61 -2.91 1.60
CA ILE A 3 -1.11 -2.23 0.41
C ILE A 3 0.16 -1.45 0.78
N GLY A 4 1.26 -1.69 0.06
CA GLY A 4 2.51 -0.96 0.20
C GLY A 4 2.58 0.21 -0.76
N LEU A 5 2.98 1.39 -0.26
CA LEU A 5 3.36 2.52 -1.10
C LEU A 5 4.86 2.42 -1.42
N VAL A 6 5.19 2.30 -2.70
CA VAL A 6 6.56 2.12 -3.19
C VAL A 6 6.97 3.24 -4.14
N GLY A 7 8.25 3.46 -4.32
CA GLY A 7 8.85 4.46 -5.21
C GLY A 7 10.18 4.97 -4.67
N LYS A 8 10.88 5.78 -5.46
CA LYS A 8 12.16 6.39 -5.08
C LYS A 8 12.05 7.28 -3.84
N PRO A 9 13.16 7.66 -3.19
CA PRO A 9 13.12 8.65 -2.12
C PRO A 9 12.54 9.99 -2.60
N ASN A 10 11.96 10.76 -1.69
CA ASN A 10 11.44 12.13 -1.92
C ASN A 10 10.33 12.27 -2.99
N VAL A 11 9.75 11.18 -3.49
CA VAL A 11 8.65 11.21 -4.48
C VAL A 11 7.28 11.55 -3.89
N GLY A 12 7.17 11.69 -2.56
CA GLY A 12 5.91 12.02 -1.88
C GLY A 12 5.15 10.83 -1.30
N LYS A 13 5.77 9.64 -1.15
CA LYS A 13 5.12 8.44 -0.56
C LYS A 13 4.51 8.71 0.80
N SER A 14 5.28 9.26 1.73
CA SER A 14 4.80 9.55 3.09
C SER A 14 3.71 10.61 3.12
N THR A 15 3.74 11.58 2.21
CA THR A 15 2.66 12.56 2.04
C THR A 15 1.37 11.89 1.55
N THR A 16 1.48 11.02 0.55
CA THR A 16 0.35 10.22 0.05
C THR A 16 -0.21 9.29 1.14
N PHE A 17 0.68 8.62 1.88
CA PHE A 17 0.29 7.80 3.03
C PHE A 17 -0.51 8.60 4.06
N SER A 18 -0.02 9.78 4.44
CA SER A 18 -0.69 10.67 5.39
C SER A 18 -2.06 11.10 4.91
N ALA A 19 -2.17 11.48 3.64
CA ALA A 19 -3.43 11.88 3.03
C ALA A 19 -4.46 10.73 3.03
N LEU A 20 -4.03 9.51 2.74
CA LEU A 20 -4.91 8.34 2.69
C LEU A 20 -5.32 7.80 4.07
N THR A 21 -4.43 7.88 5.05
CA THR A 21 -4.64 7.31 6.39
C THR A 21 -5.04 8.36 7.43
N GLN A 22 -5.01 9.65 7.06
CA GLN A 22 -5.21 10.79 7.98
C GLN A 22 -4.23 10.77 9.17
N THR A 23 -3.08 10.13 9.00
CA THR A 23 -2.03 10.06 10.00
C THR A 23 -1.04 11.20 9.77
N PRO A 24 -0.74 12.06 10.78
CA PRO A 24 0.22 13.15 10.62
C PRO A 24 1.62 12.58 10.28
N VAL A 25 2.31 13.25 9.38
CA VAL A 25 3.69 12.92 8.99
C VAL A 25 4.59 14.07 9.44
N ASP A 26 5.65 13.75 10.14
CA ASP A 26 6.77 14.67 10.32
C ASP A 26 7.49 14.79 8.98
N ILE A 27 7.23 15.90 8.26
CA ILE A 27 7.86 16.17 6.97
C ILE A 27 9.26 16.75 7.26
N ALA A 28 10.25 15.88 7.30
CA ALA A 28 11.65 16.29 7.29
C ALA A 28 12.24 15.95 5.90
N ASN A 29 12.77 16.95 5.22
CA ASN A 29 13.41 16.84 3.90
C ASN A 29 14.78 16.13 3.93
N TYR A 30 14.92 15.08 4.74
CA TYR A 30 16.14 14.30 4.79
C TYR A 30 15.93 12.98 4.03
N PRO A 31 16.81 12.61 3.10
CA PRO A 31 16.81 11.28 2.53
C PRO A 31 16.89 10.25 3.66
N PHE A 32 16.02 9.22 3.60
CA PHE A 32 15.96 8.11 4.58
C PHE A 32 15.32 8.40 5.95
N THR A 33 14.39 9.34 6.07
CA THR A 33 13.70 9.67 7.34
C THR A 33 12.77 8.59 7.89
N THR A 34 12.34 7.63 7.08
CA THR A 34 11.47 6.53 7.55
C THR A 34 12.29 5.47 8.29
N ILE A 35 12.53 5.66 9.58
CA ILE A 35 13.32 4.74 10.43
C ILE A 35 12.44 3.56 10.88
N GLU A 36 11.15 3.80 11.12
CA GLU A 36 10.17 2.79 11.50
C GLU A 36 9.09 2.66 10.42
N ARG A 37 8.54 1.45 10.26
CA ARG A 37 7.40 1.24 9.37
C ARG A 37 6.23 2.07 9.83
N LYS A 38 5.76 2.94 8.97
CA LYS A 38 4.48 3.59 9.19
C LYS A 38 3.38 2.68 8.65
N VAL A 39 2.52 2.22 9.54
CA VAL A 39 1.33 1.42 9.21
C VAL A 39 0.11 2.24 9.60
N GLY A 40 -0.82 2.39 8.68
CA GLY A 40 -2.06 3.12 8.89
C GLY A 40 -3.24 2.40 8.26
N VAL A 41 -4.44 2.92 8.51
CA VAL A 41 -5.67 2.40 7.93
C VAL A 41 -6.28 3.46 7.03
N ALA A 42 -6.43 3.14 5.75
CA ALA A 42 -7.21 3.93 4.81
C ALA A 42 -8.65 3.39 4.74
N TRP A 43 -9.62 4.29 4.75
CA TRP A 43 -11.04 3.95 4.64
C TRP A 43 -11.50 4.16 3.20
N ILE A 44 -11.74 3.05 2.49
CA ILE A 44 -12.08 3.07 1.07
C ILE A 44 -13.59 2.97 0.92
N PRO A 45 -14.27 3.96 0.30
CA PRO A 45 -15.67 3.86 0.00
C PRO A 45 -15.92 2.82 -1.09
N LEU A 46 -16.96 1.99 -0.90
CA LEU A 46 -17.43 1.13 -1.98
C LEU A 46 -18.14 1.96 -3.04
N ARG A 47 -18.06 1.51 -4.30
CA ARG A 47 -18.70 2.20 -5.44
C ARG A 47 -20.24 2.16 -5.41
N GLN A 48 -20.81 1.24 -4.64
CA GLN A 48 -22.24 1.07 -4.51
C GLN A 48 -22.70 1.60 -3.16
N ASP A 49 -23.82 2.32 -3.18
CA ASP A 49 -24.48 2.78 -1.97
C ASP A 49 -24.91 1.58 -1.12
N CYS A 50 -24.86 1.77 0.18
CA CYS A 50 -25.30 0.74 1.10
C CYS A 50 -26.82 0.58 1.03
N ALA A 51 -27.30 -0.66 0.98
CA ALA A 51 -28.74 -0.95 1.03
C ALA A 51 -29.45 -0.37 2.28
N CYS A 52 -28.70 0.12 3.26
CA CYS A 52 -29.29 0.76 4.45
C CYS A 52 -30.01 2.10 4.11
N ALA A 53 -29.72 2.74 2.99
CA ALA A 53 -30.47 3.91 2.52
C ALA A 53 -31.93 3.53 2.26
N THR A 54 -32.16 2.57 1.37
CA THR A 54 -33.51 2.06 1.04
C THR A 54 -34.23 1.47 2.26
N LEU A 55 -33.50 0.80 3.14
CA LEU A 55 -34.07 0.26 4.37
C LEU A 55 -34.48 1.35 5.36
N ARG A 56 -33.75 2.46 5.41
CA ARG A 56 -34.12 3.61 6.22
C ARG A 56 -35.42 4.22 5.74
N ASP A 57 -35.52 4.51 4.43
CA ASP A 57 -36.71 5.11 3.84
C ASP A 57 -37.98 4.24 4.11
N LYS A 58 -37.80 2.91 4.00
CA LYS A 58 -38.86 1.97 4.31
C LYS A 58 -39.25 1.98 5.79
N LYS A 59 -38.27 2.01 6.70
CA LYS A 59 -38.54 2.07 8.15
C LYS A 59 -39.19 3.40 8.54
N GLU A 60 -38.82 4.47 7.90
CA GLU A 60 -39.44 5.79 8.10
C GLU A 60 -40.87 5.80 7.67
N SER A 61 -41.17 5.30 6.45
CA SER A 61 -42.57 5.17 5.94
C SER A 61 -43.43 4.25 6.80
N ASP A 62 -42.85 3.21 7.37
CA ASP A 62 -43.56 2.27 8.27
C ASP A 62 -43.68 2.79 9.73
N GLY A 63 -43.13 3.97 10.03
CA GLY A 63 -43.10 4.52 11.40
C GLY A 63 -42.22 3.72 12.39
N ARG A 64 -41.29 2.90 11.88
CA ARG A 64 -40.41 2.04 12.69
C ARG A 64 -38.97 2.57 12.83
N LEU A 65 -38.70 3.79 12.33
CA LEU A 65 -37.38 4.38 12.47
C LEU A 65 -37.19 4.86 13.90
N GLU A 66 -36.21 4.30 14.60
CA GLU A 66 -35.79 4.79 15.92
C GLU A 66 -35.18 6.19 15.76
N SER A 67 -35.45 7.09 16.68
CA SER A 67 -34.86 8.42 16.70
C SER A 67 -33.36 8.32 16.87
N VAL A 68 -32.61 8.68 15.83
CA VAL A 68 -31.16 8.76 15.87
C VAL A 68 -30.77 10.13 16.42
N SER A 69 -29.81 10.19 17.36
CA SER A 69 -29.32 11.46 17.87
C SER A 69 -28.71 12.30 16.74
N VAL A 70 -28.81 13.62 16.84
CA VAL A 70 -28.24 14.55 15.84
C VAL A 70 -26.71 14.40 15.73
N ASP A 71 -26.07 13.91 16.80
CA ASP A 71 -24.62 13.72 16.91
C ASP A 71 -24.17 12.29 16.54
N ASP A 72 -25.03 11.46 15.93
CA ASP A 72 -24.63 10.10 15.51
C ASP A 72 -23.56 10.17 14.40
N PRO A 73 -22.33 9.67 14.65
CA PRO A 73 -21.23 9.73 13.69
C PRO A 73 -21.50 8.95 12.38
N ARG A 74 -22.55 8.12 12.36
CA ARG A 74 -22.97 7.37 11.16
C ARG A 74 -23.73 8.23 10.17
N ASN A 75 -24.10 9.47 10.55
CA ASN A 75 -24.77 10.46 9.70
C ASN A 75 -25.92 9.85 8.87
N GLY A 76 -26.91 9.29 9.57
CA GLY A 76 -28.11 8.72 8.95
C GLY A 76 -28.03 7.24 8.56
N SER A 77 -26.87 6.62 8.55
CA SER A 77 -26.76 5.18 8.30
C SER A 77 -27.34 4.36 9.46
N ILE A 78 -28.16 3.35 9.13
CA ILE A 78 -28.84 2.49 10.13
C ILE A 78 -28.23 1.09 10.22
N CYS A 79 -27.31 0.72 9.35
CA CYS A 79 -26.66 -0.57 9.39
C CYS A 79 -25.48 -0.59 10.38
N ASN A 80 -25.20 -1.79 10.93
CA ASN A 80 -24.01 -2.04 11.73
C ASN A 80 -23.21 -3.15 11.07
N PRO A 81 -22.21 -2.79 10.21
CA PRO A 81 -21.44 -3.78 9.49
C PRO A 81 -20.48 -4.54 10.40
N ASN A 82 -20.31 -5.86 10.15
CA ASN A 82 -19.33 -6.68 10.88
C ASN A 82 -17.89 -6.24 10.62
N THR A 83 -17.61 -5.65 9.46
CA THR A 83 -16.27 -5.14 9.10
C THR A 83 -16.42 -3.78 8.46
N GLY A 84 -15.60 -2.83 8.89
CA GLY A 84 -15.66 -1.46 8.39
C GLY A 84 -16.73 -0.61 9.06
N SER A 85 -17.14 0.45 8.38
CA SER A 85 -18.18 1.36 8.85
C SER A 85 -19.14 1.77 7.71
N CYS A 86 -20.24 2.40 8.05
CA CYS A 86 -21.14 2.98 7.09
C CYS A 86 -21.52 4.37 7.58
N VAL A 87 -21.18 5.39 6.78
CA VAL A 87 -21.41 6.80 7.10
C VAL A 87 -22.12 7.44 5.91
N SER A 88 -23.20 8.18 6.15
CA SER A 88 -24.01 8.79 5.10
C SER A 88 -24.41 7.79 4.01
N HIS A 89 -24.75 6.56 4.40
CA HIS A 89 -25.07 5.43 3.51
C HIS A 89 -23.90 4.92 2.63
N ASN A 90 -22.69 5.50 2.78
CA ASN A 90 -21.49 5.03 2.11
C ASN A 90 -20.80 3.96 2.95
N ARG A 91 -20.62 2.79 2.36
CA ARG A 91 -19.91 1.69 2.98
C ARG A 91 -18.41 1.93 2.89
N LEU A 92 -17.74 1.99 4.05
CA LEU A 92 -16.30 2.16 4.16
C LEU A 92 -15.63 0.84 4.56
N VAL A 93 -14.61 0.44 3.80
CA VAL A 93 -13.82 -0.78 4.06
C VAL A 93 -12.42 -0.39 4.51
N PRO A 94 -11.93 -0.92 5.63
CA PRO A 94 -10.58 -0.63 6.09
C PRO A 94 -9.56 -1.39 5.24
N VAL A 95 -8.53 -0.68 4.78
CA VAL A 95 -7.37 -1.21 4.07
C VAL A 95 -6.12 -0.79 4.84
N THR A 96 -5.28 -1.76 5.19
CA THR A 96 -4.01 -1.47 5.84
C THR A 96 -3.02 -0.93 4.81
N MET A 97 -2.52 0.27 5.04
CA MET A 97 -1.49 0.91 4.23
C MET A 97 -0.14 0.81 4.93
N ILE A 98 0.92 0.58 4.16
CA ILE A 98 2.29 0.51 4.65
C ILE A 98 3.11 1.53 3.86
N ASP A 99 3.73 2.49 4.57
CA ASP A 99 4.72 3.40 3.96
C ASP A 99 6.06 2.68 3.90
N VAL A 100 6.41 2.23 2.70
CA VAL A 100 7.64 1.49 2.46
C VAL A 100 8.80 2.45 2.24
N ALA A 101 9.98 2.11 2.75
CA ALA A 101 11.20 2.91 2.55
C ALA A 101 11.45 3.19 1.06
N GLY A 102 12.06 4.34 0.75
CA GLY A 102 12.41 4.68 -0.64
C GLY A 102 13.37 3.66 -1.26
N LEU A 103 13.08 3.23 -2.48
CA LEU A 103 13.91 2.34 -3.26
C LEU A 103 15.07 3.11 -3.88
N VAL A 104 16.28 2.61 -3.69
CA VAL A 104 17.51 3.14 -4.31
C VAL A 104 18.16 2.08 -5.18
N PRO A 105 18.98 2.45 -6.18
CA PRO A 105 19.69 1.51 -7.05
C PRO A 105 20.56 0.52 -6.26
N GLY A 106 20.44 -0.78 -6.59
CA GLY A 106 21.15 -1.86 -5.90
C GLY A 106 20.49 -2.28 -4.58
N ALA A 107 19.23 -1.94 -4.36
CA ALA A 107 18.49 -2.39 -3.18
C ALA A 107 18.41 -3.93 -3.10
N HIS A 108 18.32 -4.62 -4.24
CA HIS A 108 18.37 -6.09 -4.32
C HIS A 108 19.69 -6.69 -3.85
N GLU A 109 20.80 -5.94 -3.89
CA GLU A 109 22.12 -6.32 -3.35
C GLU A 109 22.30 -5.91 -1.89
N GLY A 110 21.27 -5.32 -1.25
CA GLY A 110 21.30 -4.85 0.13
C GLY A 110 21.83 -3.42 0.29
N ARG A 111 22.01 -2.64 -0.79
CA ARG A 111 22.42 -1.24 -0.70
C ARG A 111 21.35 -0.39 -0.01
N GLY A 112 21.79 0.57 0.74
CA GLY A 112 20.90 1.45 1.50
C GLY A 112 20.06 0.66 2.51
N ARG A 113 18.74 0.77 2.39
CA ARG A 113 17.76 0.00 3.19
C ARG A 113 17.11 -1.14 2.38
N GLY A 114 17.79 -1.64 1.35
CA GLY A 114 17.25 -2.63 0.43
C GLY A 114 16.66 -3.86 1.12
N ASN A 115 17.35 -4.43 2.11
CA ASN A 115 16.86 -5.58 2.87
C ASN A 115 15.57 -5.27 3.65
N GLN A 116 15.43 -4.06 4.20
CA GLN A 116 14.22 -3.64 4.91
C GLN A 116 13.07 -3.41 3.91
N PHE A 117 13.35 -2.73 2.80
CA PHE A 117 12.41 -2.50 1.70
C PHE A 117 11.82 -3.84 1.22
N LEU A 118 12.67 -4.81 0.91
CA LEU A 118 12.26 -6.13 0.42
C LEU A 118 11.44 -6.91 1.47
N SER A 119 11.83 -6.82 2.75
CA SER A 119 11.08 -7.42 3.86
C SER A 119 9.70 -6.79 4.04
N ASP A 120 9.55 -5.51 3.73
CA ASP A 120 8.27 -4.82 3.79
C ASP A 120 7.38 -5.17 2.61
N LEU A 121 7.95 -5.30 1.41
CA LEU A 121 7.25 -5.79 0.21
C LEU A 121 6.66 -7.18 0.40
N ALA A 122 7.43 -8.11 0.96
CA ALA A 122 7.00 -9.48 1.20
C ALA A 122 5.75 -9.60 2.10
N ARG A 123 5.37 -8.53 2.80
CA ARG A 123 4.20 -8.48 3.67
C ARG A 123 2.99 -7.80 3.02
N CYS A 124 3.16 -7.23 1.84
CA CYS A 124 2.10 -6.55 1.12
C CYS A 124 1.36 -7.53 0.19
N ASP A 125 0.04 -7.38 0.12
CA ASP A 125 -0.80 -8.15 -0.79
C ASP A 125 -0.89 -7.45 -2.16
N ALA A 126 -0.63 -6.13 -2.20
CA ALA A 126 -0.56 -5.30 -3.41
C ALA A 126 0.37 -4.09 -3.19
N LEU A 127 0.85 -3.51 -4.28
CA LEU A 127 1.72 -2.34 -4.28
C LEU A 127 1.09 -1.21 -5.09
N ILE A 128 1.26 0.03 -4.60
CA ILE A 128 0.95 1.25 -5.33
C ILE A 128 2.26 2.00 -5.51
N GLN A 129 2.69 2.17 -6.76
CA GLN A 129 3.86 2.99 -7.05
C GLN A 129 3.48 4.47 -7.07
N VAL A 130 4.26 5.27 -6.35
CA VAL A 130 4.22 6.74 -6.40
C VAL A 130 5.37 7.21 -7.28
N VAL A 131 5.03 7.93 -8.36
CA VAL A 131 5.98 8.39 -9.40
C VAL A 131 6.02 9.91 -9.43
N ASP A 132 7.21 10.49 -9.56
CA ASP A 132 7.41 11.93 -9.75
C ASP A 132 7.19 12.32 -11.22
N VAL A 133 5.94 12.64 -11.57
CA VAL A 133 5.56 13.03 -12.93
C VAL A 133 6.23 14.35 -13.37
N SER A 134 6.62 15.21 -12.42
CA SER A 134 7.31 16.46 -12.71
C SER A 134 8.77 16.25 -13.14
N GLY A 135 9.33 15.07 -12.85
CA GLY A 135 10.74 14.76 -13.08
C GLY A 135 11.69 15.68 -12.31
N SER A 136 11.26 16.18 -11.14
CA SER A 136 12.03 17.15 -10.36
C SER A 136 13.11 16.53 -9.49
N THR A 137 13.10 15.21 -9.35
CA THR A 137 14.07 14.44 -8.57
C THR A 137 14.69 13.34 -9.42
N ASP A 138 15.98 13.05 -9.21
CA ASP A 138 16.67 11.91 -9.84
C ASP A 138 16.23 10.57 -9.20
N ILE A 139 16.82 9.46 -9.67
CA ILE A 139 16.50 8.11 -9.19
C ILE A 139 16.87 7.91 -7.72
N GLU A 140 17.82 8.66 -7.18
CA GLU A 140 18.23 8.62 -5.77
C GLU A 140 17.39 9.57 -4.90
N GLY A 141 16.52 10.38 -5.50
CA GLY A 141 15.66 11.35 -4.83
C GLY A 141 16.31 12.71 -4.61
N ASN A 142 17.43 13.03 -5.29
CA ASN A 142 18.03 14.36 -5.23
C ASN A 142 17.30 15.33 -6.17
N PRO A 143 17.17 16.62 -5.81
CA PRO A 143 16.51 17.59 -6.66
C PRO A 143 17.33 17.90 -7.90
N VAL A 144 16.73 17.79 -9.10
CA VAL A 144 17.36 18.08 -10.40
C VAL A 144 16.61 19.14 -11.21
N GLY A 145 15.53 19.68 -10.65
CA GLY A 145 14.65 20.62 -11.33
C GLY A 145 13.60 19.93 -12.21
N SER A 146 12.52 20.65 -12.52
CA SER A 146 11.41 20.10 -13.30
C SER A 146 11.88 19.63 -14.68
N GLY A 147 11.51 18.41 -15.06
CA GLY A 147 11.92 17.77 -16.31
C GLY A 147 13.35 17.23 -16.32
N GLY A 148 14.05 17.25 -15.19
CA GLY A 148 15.43 16.75 -15.07
C GLY A 148 15.54 15.21 -15.04
N SER A 149 14.44 14.49 -14.82
CA SER A 149 14.38 13.03 -14.87
C SER A 149 13.14 12.55 -15.64
N ASN A 150 13.18 11.27 -16.06
CA ASN A 150 12.11 10.65 -16.83
C ASN A 150 11.23 9.75 -15.93
N PRO A 151 9.93 10.05 -15.75
CA PRO A 151 9.04 9.22 -14.94
C PRO A 151 8.89 7.77 -15.41
N VAL A 152 9.07 7.50 -16.70
CA VAL A 152 9.02 6.14 -17.26
C VAL A 152 10.21 5.31 -16.77
N GLU A 153 11.41 5.89 -16.77
CA GLU A 153 12.61 5.23 -16.25
C GLU A 153 12.48 4.91 -14.76
N GLU A 154 11.78 5.75 -14.01
CA GLU A 154 11.48 5.49 -12.59
C GLU A 154 10.60 4.25 -12.41
N HIS A 155 9.62 4.05 -13.29
CA HIS A 155 8.78 2.86 -13.29
C HIS A 155 9.58 1.60 -13.67
N GLU A 156 10.34 1.66 -14.75
CA GLU A 156 11.18 0.56 -15.23
C GLU A 156 12.24 0.17 -14.20
N PHE A 157 12.81 1.14 -13.52
CA PHE A 157 13.74 0.92 -12.42
C PHE A 157 13.14 0.10 -11.28
N LEU A 158 11.92 0.43 -10.82
CA LEU A 158 11.24 -0.34 -9.77
C LEU A 158 11.03 -1.80 -10.20
N LEU A 159 10.57 -2.02 -11.43
CA LEU A 159 10.37 -3.37 -11.97
C LEU A 159 11.69 -4.13 -12.04
N GLY A 160 12.77 -3.51 -12.50
CA GLY A 160 14.10 -4.12 -12.58
C GLY A 160 14.65 -4.55 -11.21
N GLU A 161 14.48 -3.74 -10.17
CA GLU A 161 14.89 -4.08 -8.81
C GLU A 161 14.05 -5.24 -8.23
N LEU A 162 12.76 -5.28 -8.50
CA LEU A 162 11.88 -6.38 -8.08
C LEU A 162 12.26 -7.70 -8.78
N ASP A 163 12.51 -7.65 -10.09
CA ASP A 163 12.93 -8.81 -10.87
C ASP A 163 14.27 -9.35 -10.39
N ALA A 164 15.24 -8.47 -10.15
CA ALA A 164 16.55 -8.84 -9.62
C ALA A 164 16.44 -9.47 -8.23
N TRP A 165 15.58 -8.95 -7.38
CA TRP A 165 15.31 -9.52 -6.05
C TRP A 165 14.70 -10.92 -6.12
N ILE A 166 13.64 -11.10 -6.94
CA ILE A 166 13.00 -12.41 -7.14
C ILE A 166 14.02 -13.42 -7.69
N ARG A 167 14.81 -13.00 -8.68
CA ARG A 167 15.90 -13.81 -9.22
C ARG A 167 16.88 -14.24 -8.13
N GLY A 168 17.34 -13.31 -7.29
CA GLY A 168 18.25 -13.60 -6.20
C GLY A 168 17.71 -14.62 -5.20
N ILE A 169 16.41 -14.56 -4.87
CA ILE A 169 15.72 -15.56 -4.04
C ILE A 169 15.78 -16.95 -4.70
N ILE A 170 15.43 -17.02 -5.99
CA ILE A 170 15.42 -18.27 -6.76
C ILE A 170 16.84 -18.83 -6.84
N GLU A 171 17.85 -18.03 -7.22
CA GLU A 171 19.23 -18.45 -7.36
C GLU A 171 19.82 -18.96 -6.04
N SER A 172 19.58 -18.26 -4.94
CA SER A 172 20.05 -18.67 -3.61
C SER A 172 19.47 -20.01 -3.13
N SER A 173 18.25 -20.32 -3.58
CA SER A 173 17.51 -21.55 -3.22
C SER A 173 17.68 -22.68 -4.22
N TRP A 174 18.16 -22.37 -5.44
CA TRP A 174 18.14 -23.26 -6.59
C TRP A 174 18.77 -24.62 -6.34
N GLN A 175 19.97 -24.65 -5.81
CA GLN A 175 20.70 -25.92 -5.59
C GLN A 175 19.98 -26.83 -4.58
N ARG A 176 19.36 -26.26 -3.56
CA ARG A 176 18.58 -27.01 -2.57
C ARG A 176 17.30 -27.52 -3.17
N GLY A 177 16.58 -26.66 -3.90
CA GLY A 177 15.35 -27.00 -4.60
C GLY A 177 15.58 -28.10 -5.65
N ALA A 178 16.60 -27.97 -6.50
CA ALA A 178 16.94 -28.92 -7.53
C ALA A 178 17.26 -30.31 -6.96
N ARG A 179 18.06 -30.38 -5.88
CA ARG A 179 18.36 -31.67 -5.21
C ARG A 179 17.10 -32.32 -4.65
N ARG A 180 16.20 -31.51 -4.07
CA ARG A 180 14.96 -32.01 -3.50
C ARG A 180 14.02 -32.54 -4.58
N VAL A 181 13.90 -31.85 -5.71
CA VAL A 181 13.12 -32.33 -6.87
C VAL A 181 13.68 -33.61 -7.43
N GLN A 182 15.01 -33.75 -7.50
CA GLN A 182 15.67 -34.99 -7.93
C GLN A 182 15.38 -36.18 -7.02
N SER A 183 15.25 -35.96 -5.71
CA SER A 183 15.00 -37.03 -4.74
C SER A 183 13.53 -37.34 -4.50
N GLU A 184 12.64 -36.32 -4.54
CA GLU A 184 11.23 -36.41 -4.12
C GLU A 184 10.25 -36.22 -5.29
N GLY A 185 10.75 -35.85 -6.49
CA GLY A 185 9.95 -35.53 -7.67
C GLY A 185 9.37 -34.11 -7.68
N GLU A 186 8.68 -33.75 -8.79
CA GLU A 186 8.15 -32.39 -9.01
C GLU A 186 7.19 -31.86 -7.94
N LYS A 187 6.53 -32.75 -7.22
CA LYS A 187 5.63 -32.38 -6.10
C LYS A 187 6.36 -31.62 -4.98
N ALA A 188 7.67 -31.76 -4.87
CA ALA A 188 8.48 -31.03 -3.88
C ALA A 188 8.55 -29.52 -4.15
N LEU A 189 8.24 -29.04 -5.37
CA LEU A 189 8.19 -27.61 -5.71
C LEU A 189 6.96 -26.89 -5.13
N VAL A 190 5.89 -27.61 -4.85
CA VAL A 190 4.63 -27.02 -4.35
C VAL A 190 4.71 -26.62 -2.87
N THR A 191 5.72 -27.05 -2.16
CA THR A 191 5.93 -26.82 -0.72
C THR A 191 6.99 -25.77 -0.41
N TYR A 192 7.39 -24.96 -1.40
CA TYR A 192 8.41 -23.91 -1.21
C TYR A 192 7.76 -22.50 -1.20
#